data_43561c803214c1c853ade7c4ba5ed415
#
_entry.id   43561c803214c1c853ade7c4ba5ed415
#
_cell.length_a   1.000
_cell.length_b   1.000
_cell.length_c   1.000
_cell.angle_alpha   90.00
_cell.angle_beta   90.00
_cell.angle_gamma   90.00
#
_symmetry.space_group_name_H-M   'P 1'
#
loop_
_entity.id
_entity.type
_entity.pdbx_description
1 polymer ?
#
loop_
_entity_poly.entity_id
_entity_poly.type
_entity_poly.pdbx_seq_one_letter_code
_entity_poly.pdbx_strand_id
1 'polypeptide(L)'
;NTAGCFNSEEALRTLRLAREIGGWKLVKLEVLGDKKNLFPDMIETLRSTEVLTKEGFKVMVYCSDDPLMAKRLENVGASAIMPLAAPIGSGLGIQNTTNIKIIRSQTKLPLIIDAGLGQASDAAIAMELGCDGVLANTAIAQAKKPFQMALAFKNGVIAGRQSFLAGRIEKSIYGSASSPTIGII
;
A
#
# COMPACT_ATOMS: atom_id res chain seq x y z
N ASN A 1 1.92 13.03 -8.80
CA ASN A 1 2.70 12.52 -7.68
C ASN A 1 4.07 13.21 -7.60
N THR A 2 4.78 13.05 -6.52
CA THR A 2 6.11 13.66 -6.28
C THR A 2 7.24 12.63 -6.40
N ALA A 3 7.10 11.63 -7.26
CA ALA A 3 8.17 10.67 -7.52
C ALA A 3 9.48 11.39 -7.91
N GLY A 4 10.57 10.99 -7.25
CA GLY A 4 11.89 11.59 -7.46
C GLY A 4 12.20 12.82 -6.60
N CYS A 5 11.32 13.24 -5.69
CA CYS A 5 11.61 14.26 -4.69
C CYS A 5 12.33 13.64 -3.49
N PHE A 6 13.41 14.28 -3.03
CA PHE A 6 14.24 13.81 -1.93
C PHE A 6 14.19 14.72 -0.68
N ASN A 7 13.33 15.71 -0.68
CA ASN A 7 13.06 16.57 0.47
C ASN A 7 11.66 17.19 0.38
N SER A 8 11.21 17.74 1.49
CA SER A 8 9.91 18.37 1.62
C SER A 8 9.73 19.56 0.66
N GLU A 9 10.77 20.38 0.49
CA GLU A 9 10.69 21.59 -0.34
C GLU A 9 10.41 21.27 -1.81
N GLU A 10 11.11 20.28 -2.37
CA GLU A 10 10.88 19.80 -3.74
C GLU A 10 9.46 19.26 -3.91
N ALA A 11 8.99 18.44 -2.96
CA ALA A 11 7.66 17.85 -3.01
C ALA A 11 6.55 18.92 -2.94
N LEU A 12 6.66 19.86 -2.01
CA LEU A 12 5.71 20.97 -1.86
C LEU A 12 5.67 21.85 -3.11
N ARG A 13 6.82 22.23 -3.65
CA ARG A 13 6.92 23.02 -4.87
C ARG A 13 6.25 22.31 -6.04
N THR A 14 6.53 21.03 -6.22
CA THR A 14 5.96 20.21 -7.31
C THR A 14 4.44 20.16 -7.24
N LEU A 15 3.86 19.93 -6.08
CA LEU A 15 2.41 19.81 -5.93
C LEU A 15 1.70 21.17 -6.01
N ARG A 16 2.30 22.24 -5.50
CA ARG A 16 1.77 23.59 -5.67
C ARG A 16 1.73 23.98 -7.14
N LEU A 17 2.81 23.71 -7.88
CA LEU A 17 2.85 23.95 -9.32
C LEU A 17 1.79 23.11 -10.07
N ALA A 18 1.64 21.83 -9.73
CA ALA A 18 0.60 20.98 -10.31
C ALA A 18 -0.81 21.58 -10.08
N ARG A 19 -1.10 22.09 -8.88
CA ARG A 19 -2.36 22.76 -8.59
C ARG A 19 -2.57 24.03 -9.40
N GLU A 20 -1.54 24.85 -9.57
CA GLU A 20 -1.61 26.06 -10.37
C GLU A 20 -1.88 25.77 -11.86
N ILE A 21 -1.26 24.74 -12.41
CA ILE A 21 -1.41 24.36 -13.83
C ILE A 21 -2.74 23.68 -14.11
N GLY A 22 -3.16 22.74 -13.26
CA GLY A 22 -4.27 21.83 -13.55
C GLY A 22 -5.38 21.78 -12.49
N GLY A 23 -5.30 22.57 -11.43
CA GLY A 23 -6.29 22.58 -10.36
C GLY A 23 -6.33 21.30 -9.50
N TRP A 24 -5.36 20.39 -9.67
CA TRP A 24 -5.36 19.09 -8.97
C TRP A 24 -5.15 19.25 -7.48
N LYS A 25 -6.11 18.73 -6.70
CA LYS A 25 -6.08 18.72 -5.24
C LYS A 25 -5.83 17.33 -4.67
N LEU A 26 -6.23 16.25 -5.38
CA LEU A 26 -5.91 14.87 -5.00
C LEU A 26 -4.53 14.53 -5.53
N VAL A 27 -3.61 14.22 -4.63
CA VAL A 27 -2.19 14.02 -4.94
C VAL A 27 -1.62 12.83 -4.19
N LYS A 28 -0.61 12.18 -4.78
CA LYS A 28 0.23 11.21 -4.09
C LYS A 28 1.53 11.88 -3.68
N LEU A 29 1.80 11.90 -2.39
CA LEU A 29 3.03 12.40 -1.82
C LEU A 29 4.04 11.26 -1.66
N GLU A 30 5.23 11.48 -2.17
CA GLU A 30 6.39 10.60 -2.07
C GLU A 30 7.62 11.47 -1.81
N VAL A 31 8.28 11.30 -0.66
CA VAL A 31 9.55 11.93 -0.32
C VAL A 31 10.54 10.84 -0.01
N LEU A 32 11.58 10.70 -0.82
CA LEU A 32 12.55 9.61 -0.73
C LEU A 32 13.73 10.04 0.15
N GLY A 33 14.16 9.13 1.02
CA GLY A 33 15.30 9.37 1.92
C GLY A 33 16.64 8.87 1.34
N ASP A 34 16.59 7.92 0.43
CA ASP A 34 17.80 7.29 -0.10
C ASP A 34 17.64 6.94 -1.59
N LYS A 35 18.65 7.30 -2.38
CA LYS A 35 18.65 7.07 -3.84
C LYS A 35 18.84 5.61 -4.25
N LYS A 36 19.42 4.79 -3.38
CA LYS A 36 19.73 3.40 -3.71
C LYS A 36 18.55 2.46 -3.43
N ASN A 37 17.91 2.63 -2.27
CA ASN A 37 16.83 1.74 -1.85
C ASN A 37 15.44 2.36 -1.93
N LEU A 38 15.33 3.68 -2.18
CA LEU A 38 14.08 4.42 -2.37
C LEU A 38 13.09 4.29 -1.20
N PHE A 39 13.60 4.10 0.03
CA PHE A 39 12.77 4.19 1.22
C PHE A 39 12.27 5.63 1.43
N PRO A 40 11.06 5.79 1.96
CA PRO A 40 10.54 7.12 2.26
C PRO A 40 11.28 7.76 3.44
N ASP A 41 11.59 9.05 3.33
CA ASP A 41 11.98 9.86 4.49
C ASP A 41 10.72 10.20 5.29
N MET A 42 10.52 9.53 6.40
CA MET A 42 9.27 9.67 7.15
C MET A 42 9.15 11.00 7.90
N ILE A 43 10.26 11.68 8.22
CA ILE A 43 10.26 13.00 8.85
C ILE A 43 9.79 14.04 7.83
N GLU A 44 10.42 14.06 6.67
CA GLU A 44 10.06 14.96 5.57
C GLU A 44 8.67 14.66 5.02
N THR A 45 8.26 13.39 4.95
CA THR A 45 6.93 12.96 4.52
C THR A 45 5.84 13.48 5.47
N LEU A 46 6.04 13.34 6.78
CA LEU A 46 5.08 13.82 7.78
C LEU A 46 4.93 15.35 7.71
N ARG A 47 6.06 16.08 7.65
CA ARG A 47 6.09 17.52 7.49
C ARG A 47 5.35 17.99 6.24
N SER A 48 5.65 17.37 5.10
CA SER A 48 5.01 17.70 3.82
C SER A 48 3.51 17.43 3.84
N THR A 49 3.09 16.30 4.44
CA THR A 49 1.67 15.96 4.58
C THR A 49 0.93 17.03 5.38
N GLU A 50 1.46 17.44 6.53
CA GLU A 50 0.85 18.47 7.37
C GLU A 50 0.68 19.81 6.64
N VAL A 51 1.70 20.25 5.90
CA VAL A 51 1.64 21.49 5.12
C VAL A 51 0.59 21.38 4.02
N LEU A 52 0.61 20.31 3.22
CA LEU A 52 -0.29 20.14 2.10
C LEU A 52 -1.76 20.02 2.52
N THR A 53 -2.03 19.32 3.62
CA THR A 53 -3.40 19.20 4.15
C THR A 53 -3.94 20.53 4.63
N LYS A 54 -3.12 21.35 5.31
CA LYS A 54 -3.48 22.73 5.68
C LYS A 54 -3.73 23.64 4.47
N GLU A 55 -3.06 23.37 3.35
CA GLU A 55 -3.27 24.06 2.07
C GLU A 55 -4.48 23.53 1.27
N GLY A 56 -5.23 22.57 1.80
CA GLY A 56 -6.45 22.02 1.21
C GLY A 56 -6.22 20.93 0.15
N PHE A 57 -5.03 20.32 0.11
CA PHE A 57 -4.81 19.11 -0.69
C PHE A 57 -5.42 17.88 -0.01
N LYS A 58 -5.86 16.92 -0.83
CA LYS A 58 -6.17 15.55 -0.42
C LYS A 58 -4.95 14.69 -0.71
N VAL A 59 -4.25 14.26 0.35
CA VAL A 59 -2.92 13.67 0.23
C VAL A 59 -2.99 12.16 0.47
N MET A 60 -2.70 11.38 -0.57
CA MET A 60 -2.37 9.96 -0.44
C MET A 60 -0.87 9.85 -0.18
N VAL A 61 -0.46 9.17 0.88
CA VAL A 61 0.91 9.25 1.38
C VAL A 61 1.65 7.93 1.26
N TYR A 62 2.68 7.89 0.40
CA TYR A 62 3.66 6.80 0.39
C TYR A 62 4.49 6.84 1.68
N CYS A 63 4.54 5.74 2.40
CA CYS A 63 5.18 5.68 3.72
C CYS A 63 5.82 4.32 4.00
N SER A 64 6.60 4.26 5.09
CA SER A 64 7.03 2.99 5.65
C SER A 64 5.85 2.20 6.22
N ASP A 65 6.06 0.92 6.46
CA ASP A 65 5.10 0.03 7.13
C ASP A 65 5.11 0.16 8.66
N ASP A 66 5.55 1.31 9.19
CA ASP A 66 5.53 1.64 10.62
C ASP A 66 4.11 2.06 11.07
N PRO A 67 3.46 1.30 11.99
CA PRO A 67 2.12 1.62 12.46
C PRO A 67 2.01 2.96 13.19
N LEU A 68 3.05 3.37 13.92
CA LEU A 68 3.06 4.67 14.61
C LEU A 68 3.10 5.82 13.60
N MET A 69 3.89 5.67 12.56
CA MET A 69 4.00 6.68 11.52
C MET A 69 2.71 6.77 10.70
N ALA A 70 2.09 5.65 10.37
CA ALA A 70 0.79 5.61 9.72
C ALA A 70 -0.27 6.38 10.52
N LYS A 71 -0.31 6.18 11.85
CA LYS A 71 -1.21 6.93 12.74
C LYS A 71 -0.91 8.43 12.79
N ARG A 72 0.37 8.82 12.80
CA ARG A 72 0.76 10.23 12.74
C ARG A 72 0.33 10.90 11.44
N LEU A 73 0.48 10.20 10.31
CA LEU A 73 0.02 10.68 9.00
C LEU A 73 -1.51 10.87 8.96
N GLU A 74 -2.28 9.94 9.52
CA GLU A 74 -3.73 10.10 9.67
C GLU A 74 -4.08 11.32 10.52
N ASN A 75 -3.39 11.53 11.64
CA ASN A 75 -3.64 12.65 12.56
C ASN A 75 -3.35 14.02 11.93
N VAL A 76 -2.40 14.13 11.00
CA VAL A 76 -2.12 15.39 10.27
C VAL A 76 -2.99 15.56 9.02
N GLY A 77 -3.96 14.66 8.78
CA GLY A 77 -4.99 14.82 7.77
C GLY A 77 -4.72 14.12 6.44
N ALA A 78 -3.87 13.10 6.39
CA ALA A 78 -3.74 12.26 5.20
C ALA A 78 -5.11 11.75 4.74
N SER A 79 -5.30 11.58 3.43
CA SER A 79 -6.53 11.07 2.83
C SER A 79 -6.46 9.56 2.51
N ALA A 80 -5.27 9.01 2.42
CA ALA A 80 -5.00 7.57 2.32
C ALA A 80 -3.58 7.28 2.83
N ILE A 81 -3.40 6.11 3.41
CA ILE A 81 -2.10 5.58 3.85
C ILE A 81 -1.64 4.54 2.83
N MET A 82 -0.42 4.71 2.34
CA MET A 82 0.14 3.87 1.29
C MET A 82 1.49 3.27 1.72
N PRO A 83 1.48 2.26 2.62
CA PRO A 83 2.72 1.65 3.07
C PRO A 83 3.38 0.83 1.96
N LEU A 84 4.69 0.83 1.93
CA LEU A 84 5.46 -0.06 1.08
C LEU A 84 5.30 -1.52 1.54
N ALA A 85 5.25 -2.45 0.60
CA ALA A 85 5.43 -3.89 0.86
C ALA A 85 6.92 -4.22 1.02
N ALA A 86 7.74 -3.60 0.16
CA ALA A 86 9.19 -3.70 0.08
C ALA A 86 9.71 -2.48 -0.73
N PRO A 87 11.02 -2.27 -0.86
CA PRO A 87 11.57 -1.18 -1.67
C PRO A 87 10.97 -1.10 -3.08
N ILE A 88 10.80 0.13 -3.58
CA ILE A 88 10.27 0.38 -4.93
C ILE A 88 11.05 -0.44 -5.97
N GLY A 89 10.33 -1.20 -6.80
CA GLY A 89 10.91 -2.00 -7.88
C GLY A 89 11.61 -3.29 -7.44
N SER A 90 11.64 -3.61 -6.15
CA SER A 90 12.33 -4.81 -5.63
C SER A 90 11.62 -6.13 -5.97
N GLY A 91 10.30 -6.13 -6.10
CA GLY A 91 9.52 -7.35 -6.35
C GLY A 91 9.55 -8.37 -5.21
N LEU A 92 9.93 -7.97 -4.00
CA LEU A 92 10.09 -8.85 -2.84
C LEU A 92 8.75 -9.24 -2.18
N GLY A 93 7.66 -8.55 -2.53
CA GLY A 93 6.36 -8.77 -1.91
C GLY A 93 6.24 -8.18 -0.51
N ILE A 94 5.18 -8.52 0.20
CA ILE A 94 4.90 -8.00 1.54
C ILE A 94 5.83 -8.65 2.56
N GLN A 95 6.77 -7.88 3.11
CA GLN A 95 7.77 -8.38 4.05
C GLN A 95 7.24 -8.47 5.49
N ASN A 96 6.33 -7.58 5.88
CA ASN A 96 5.82 -7.53 7.24
C ASN A 96 4.28 -7.48 7.28
N THR A 97 3.65 -8.63 7.18
CA THR A 97 2.18 -8.76 7.24
C THR A 97 1.61 -8.34 8.60
N THR A 98 2.39 -8.44 9.68
CA THR A 98 1.97 -8.05 11.02
C THR A 98 1.78 -6.55 11.12
N ASN A 99 2.73 -5.76 10.64
CA ASN A 99 2.62 -4.31 10.63
C ASN A 99 1.42 -3.84 9.81
N ILE A 100 1.20 -4.43 8.63
CA ILE A 100 0.04 -4.09 7.79
C ILE A 100 -1.28 -4.37 8.51
N LYS A 101 -1.40 -5.49 9.23
CA LYS A 101 -2.59 -5.79 10.06
C LYS A 101 -2.78 -4.77 11.18
N ILE A 102 -1.70 -4.36 11.85
CA ILE A 102 -1.76 -3.35 12.91
C ILE A 102 -2.22 -2.01 12.30
N ILE A 103 -1.63 -1.59 11.19
CA ILE A 103 -2.06 -0.36 10.49
C ILE A 103 -3.55 -0.47 10.14
N ARG A 104 -4.00 -1.57 9.54
CA ARG A 104 -5.41 -1.76 9.18
C ARG A 104 -6.35 -1.66 10.38
N SER A 105 -5.97 -2.21 11.52
CA SER A 105 -6.78 -2.17 12.73
C SER A 105 -6.89 -0.78 13.36
N GLN A 106 -5.95 0.12 13.08
CA GLN A 106 -5.84 1.45 13.69
C GLN A 106 -6.38 2.57 12.81
N THR A 107 -6.36 2.42 11.48
CA THR A 107 -6.80 3.46 10.54
C THR A 107 -8.18 3.20 9.96
N LYS A 108 -8.95 4.27 9.77
CA LYS A 108 -10.21 4.26 9.00
C LYS A 108 -10.01 4.74 7.57
N LEU A 109 -8.83 5.26 7.25
CA LEU A 109 -8.51 5.74 5.91
C LEU A 109 -8.34 4.56 4.94
N PRO A 110 -8.49 4.81 3.63
CA PRO A 110 -8.06 3.84 2.63
C PRO A 110 -6.60 3.43 2.85
N LEU A 111 -6.38 2.11 2.92
CA LEU A 111 -5.06 1.49 3.06
C LEU A 111 -4.69 0.81 1.75
N ILE A 112 -3.68 1.32 1.08
CA ILE A 112 -3.28 0.86 -0.25
C ILE A 112 -1.82 0.40 -0.17
N ILE A 113 -1.56 -0.88 -0.44
CA ILE A 113 -0.17 -1.34 -0.50
C ILE A 113 0.49 -0.80 -1.76
N ASP A 114 1.57 -0.05 -1.55
CA ASP A 114 2.36 0.59 -2.60
C ASP A 114 3.78 0.03 -2.60
N ALA A 115 4.42 -0.04 -3.74
CA ALA A 115 5.80 -0.47 -3.92
C ALA A 115 6.15 -1.91 -3.50
N GLY A 116 7.16 -2.46 -4.15
CA GLY A 116 7.77 -3.74 -3.80
C GLY A 116 6.98 -5.00 -4.16
N LEU A 117 5.78 -4.87 -4.72
CA LEU A 117 5.02 -6.02 -5.22
C LEU A 117 5.72 -6.65 -6.42
N GLY A 118 5.76 -7.99 -6.49
CA GLY A 118 6.43 -8.73 -7.56
C GLY A 118 5.49 -9.59 -8.42
N GLN A 119 4.39 -10.05 -7.84
CA GLN A 119 3.47 -10.98 -8.51
C GLN A 119 2.04 -10.90 -7.97
N ALA A 120 1.12 -11.58 -8.63
CA ALA A 120 -0.30 -11.53 -8.31
C ALA A 120 -0.66 -12.05 -6.90
N SER A 121 0.10 -13.00 -6.35
CA SER A 121 -0.11 -13.48 -4.98
C SER A 121 0.16 -12.38 -3.95
N ASP A 122 1.09 -11.46 -4.20
CA ASP A 122 1.32 -10.34 -3.29
C ASP A 122 0.09 -9.43 -3.21
N ALA A 123 -0.58 -9.20 -4.34
CA ALA A 123 -1.83 -8.47 -4.38
C ALA A 123 -2.95 -9.21 -3.65
N ALA A 124 -3.06 -10.53 -3.82
CA ALA A 124 -4.04 -11.33 -3.09
C ALA A 124 -3.80 -11.26 -1.57
N ILE A 125 -2.56 -11.41 -1.13
CA ILE A 125 -2.17 -11.30 0.29
C ILE A 125 -2.53 -9.92 0.84
N ALA A 126 -2.22 -8.83 0.12
CA ALA A 126 -2.60 -7.47 0.53
C ALA A 126 -4.11 -7.35 0.80
N MET A 127 -4.91 -7.85 -0.12
CA MET A 127 -6.37 -7.80 -0.02
C MET A 127 -6.91 -8.71 1.09
N GLU A 128 -6.31 -9.88 1.33
CA GLU A 128 -6.63 -10.77 2.46
C GLU A 128 -6.26 -10.17 3.83
N LEU A 129 -5.28 -9.28 3.88
CA LEU A 129 -4.94 -8.51 5.08
C LEU A 129 -5.96 -7.39 5.38
N GLY A 130 -6.92 -7.17 4.50
CA GLY A 130 -7.96 -6.15 4.63
C GLY A 130 -7.58 -4.79 4.05
N CYS A 131 -6.54 -4.73 3.22
CA CYS A 131 -6.24 -3.50 2.48
C CYS A 131 -7.33 -3.18 1.47
N ASP A 132 -7.49 -1.90 1.13
CA ASP A 132 -8.51 -1.41 0.20
C ASP A 132 -8.05 -1.47 -1.25
N GLY A 133 -6.75 -1.62 -1.48
CA GLY A 133 -6.17 -1.73 -2.82
C GLY A 133 -4.68 -1.99 -2.82
N VAL A 134 -4.15 -2.14 -4.02
CA VAL A 134 -2.72 -2.19 -4.30
C VAL A 134 -2.37 -1.24 -5.44
N LEU A 135 -1.18 -0.68 -5.43
CA LEU A 135 -0.61 0.09 -6.52
C LEU A 135 0.60 -0.68 -7.06
N ALA A 136 0.54 -1.11 -8.32
CA ALA A 136 1.58 -1.89 -8.96
C ALA A 136 1.98 -1.24 -10.30
N ASN A 137 3.27 -1.07 -10.51
CA ASN A 137 3.84 -0.57 -11.76
C ASN A 137 4.93 -1.53 -12.26
N THR A 138 6.10 -1.52 -11.63
CA THR A 138 7.29 -2.25 -12.07
C THR A 138 7.04 -3.75 -12.24
N ALA A 139 6.32 -4.37 -11.32
CA ALA A 139 5.95 -5.80 -11.39
C ALA A 139 5.19 -6.15 -12.67
N ILE A 140 4.40 -5.23 -13.20
CA ILE A 140 3.66 -5.41 -14.45
C ILE A 140 4.54 -5.02 -15.64
N ALA A 141 5.13 -3.83 -15.61
CA ALA A 141 5.86 -3.27 -16.75
C ALA A 141 7.12 -4.08 -17.12
N GLN A 142 7.80 -4.64 -16.13
CA GLN A 142 9.02 -5.44 -16.33
C GLN A 142 8.76 -6.97 -16.38
N ALA A 143 7.51 -7.40 -16.32
CA ALA A 143 7.19 -8.81 -16.50
C ALA A 143 7.51 -9.25 -17.95
N LYS A 144 7.91 -10.50 -18.12
CA LYS A 144 8.13 -11.08 -19.47
C LYS A 144 6.90 -10.96 -20.38
N LYS A 145 5.70 -10.94 -19.79
CA LYS A 145 4.41 -10.78 -20.49
C LYS A 145 3.53 -9.79 -19.71
N PRO A 146 3.72 -8.47 -19.90
CA PRO A 146 3.08 -7.43 -19.08
C PRO A 146 1.54 -7.50 -19.07
N PHE A 147 0.92 -7.75 -20.23
CA PHE A 147 -0.53 -7.89 -20.31
C PHE A 147 -1.07 -9.04 -19.44
N GLN A 148 -0.40 -10.19 -19.49
CA GLN A 148 -0.80 -11.34 -18.67
C GLN A 148 -0.57 -11.07 -17.19
N MET A 149 0.51 -10.38 -16.84
CA MET A 149 0.79 -9.99 -15.44
C MET A 149 -0.26 -9.00 -14.93
N ALA A 150 -0.67 -8.01 -15.73
CA ALA A 150 -1.74 -7.09 -15.37
C ALA A 150 -3.06 -7.82 -15.09
N LEU A 151 -3.40 -8.80 -15.95
CA LEU A 151 -4.59 -9.64 -15.75
C LEU A 151 -4.47 -10.49 -14.48
N ALA A 152 -3.29 -11.05 -14.22
CA ALA A 152 -3.03 -11.81 -13.00
C ALA A 152 -3.17 -10.94 -11.73
N PHE A 153 -2.63 -9.72 -11.73
CA PHE A 153 -2.82 -8.78 -10.63
C PHE A 153 -4.30 -8.44 -10.39
N LYS A 154 -5.05 -8.15 -11.46
CA LYS A 154 -6.50 -7.94 -11.37
C LYS A 154 -7.20 -9.13 -10.68
N ASN A 155 -6.90 -10.34 -11.10
CA ASN A 155 -7.50 -11.55 -10.54
C ASN A 155 -7.05 -11.76 -9.08
N GLY A 156 -5.79 -11.48 -8.75
CA GLY A 156 -5.26 -11.53 -7.39
C GLY A 156 -6.00 -10.59 -6.44
N VAL A 157 -6.23 -9.35 -6.86
CA VAL A 157 -7.01 -8.37 -6.09
C VAL A 157 -8.43 -8.86 -5.85
N ILE A 158 -9.11 -9.37 -6.89
CA ILE A 158 -10.48 -9.87 -6.78
C ILE A 158 -10.54 -11.07 -5.82
N ALA A 159 -9.65 -12.06 -6.01
CA ALA A 159 -9.62 -13.26 -5.19
C ALA A 159 -9.32 -12.94 -3.72
N GLY A 160 -8.31 -12.12 -3.44
CA GLY A 160 -7.96 -11.72 -2.08
C GLY A 160 -9.08 -10.93 -1.40
N ARG A 161 -9.77 -10.03 -2.13
CA ARG A 161 -10.92 -9.30 -1.58
C ARG A 161 -12.09 -10.21 -1.27
N GLN A 162 -12.41 -11.15 -2.15
CA GLN A 162 -13.46 -12.14 -1.93
C GLN A 162 -13.12 -13.04 -0.73
N SER A 163 -11.87 -13.50 -0.61
CA SER A 163 -11.38 -14.28 0.53
C SER A 163 -11.54 -13.51 1.85
N PHE A 164 -11.16 -12.24 1.88
CA PHE A 164 -11.31 -11.38 3.05
C PHE A 164 -12.78 -11.22 3.47
N LEU A 165 -13.68 -10.96 2.52
CA LEU A 165 -15.11 -10.77 2.78
C LEU A 165 -15.82 -12.06 3.19
N ALA A 166 -15.41 -13.20 2.64
CA ALA A 166 -15.95 -14.50 3.01
C ALA A 166 -15.59 -14.91 4.43
N GLY A 167 -14.50 -14.38 4.95
CA GLY A 167 -13.96 -14.76 6.25
C GLY A 167 -13.18 -16.07 6.19
N ARG A 168 -12.06 -16.06 6.86
CA ARG A 168 -11.16 -17.20 6.91
C ARG A 168 -11.62 -18.20 7.99
N ILE A 169 -11.50 -19.50 7.74
CA ILE A 169 -11.56 -20.54 8.78
C ILE A 169 -10.50 -20.29 9.86
N GLU A 170 -10.83 -20.57 11.11
CA GLU A 170 -9.89 -20.46 12.23
C GLU A 170 -8.67 -21.37 12.04
N LYS A 171 -7.51 -20.84 12.42
CA LYS A 171 -6.28 -21.63 12.40
C LYS A 171 -6.30 -22.62 13.56
N SER A 172 -6.09 -23.90 13.28
CA SER A 172 -5.85 -24.93 14.27
C SER A 172 -4.52 -25.63 14.00
N ILE A 173 -3.84 -26.04 15.07
CA ILE A 173 -2.65 -26.88 14.96
C ILE A 173 -3.00 -28.36 14.78
N TYR A 174 -4.27 -28.74 15.03
CA TYR A 174 -4.77 -30.09 14.84
C TYR A 174 -5.68 -30.18 13.63
N GLY A 175 -5.61 -31.31 12.92
CA GLY A 175 -6.49 -31.61 11.81
C GLY A 175 -7.93 -31.84 12.29
N SER A 176 -8.89 -31.46 11.46
CA SER A 176 -10.30 -31.81 11.63
C SER A 176 -10.76 -32.55 10.36
N ALA A 177 -11.42 -33.68 10.53
CA ALA A 177 -11.90 -34.45 9.39
C ALA A 177 -12.92 -33.63 8.59
N SER A 178 -12.69 -33.50 7.27
CA SER A 178 -13.61 -32.82 6.34
C SER A 178 -14.74 -33.73 5.84
N SER A 179 -14.58 -35.06 6.03
CA SER A 179 -15.58 -36.06 5.69
C SER A 179 -16.05 -36.79 6.94
N PRO A 180 -17.31 -37.27 6.97
CA PRO A 180 -17.79 -38.09 8.10
C PRO A 180 -16.88 -39.31 8.30
N THR A 181 -16.43 -39.52 9.54
CA THR A 181 -15.59 -40.66 9.91
C THR A 181 -16.40 -41.84 10.47
N ILE A 182 -17.69 -41.64 10.69
CA ILE A 182 -18.63 -42.66 11.20
C ILE A 182 -19.68 -42.88 10.10
N GLY A 183 -19.98 -44.16 9.83
CA GLY A 183 -21.01 -44.57 8.84
C GLY A 183 -20.49 -44.72 7.39
N ILE A 184 -19.18 -44.70 7.18
CA ILE A 184 -18.57 -45.17 5.93
C ILE A 184 -18.26 -46.64 6.14
N ILE A 185 -19.06 -47.51 5.49
CA ILE A 185 -18.82 -48.95 5.40
C ILE A 185 -17.89 -49.22 4.21
#